data_f0403d0ab0fcf894bf81807eed04aeb6
#
_entry.id   f0403d0ab0fcf894bf81807eed04aeb6
#
_cell.length_a   1.000
_cell.length_b   1.000
_cell.length_c   1.000
_cell.angle_alpha   90.00
_cell.angle_beta   90.00
_cell.angle_gamma   90.00
#
_symmetry.space_group_name_H-M   'P 1'
#
loop_
_entity.id
_entity.type
_entity.pdbx_description
1 polymer ?
#
loop_
_entity_poly.entity_id
_entity_poly.type
_entity_poly.pdbx_seq_one_letter_code
_entity_poly.pdbx_strand_id
1 'polypeptide(L)'
;MLHIVNKSPLASTSLENCLDVAVSGELLLIEDAVYAATAGNAFEPRLREAMGRFSVFVLQPDLDARGMGDKLVAGVTPVDYGGFVDLAVTNNSCQSWL
;
A
#
# COMPACT_ATOMS: atom_id res chain seq x y z
N MET A 1 -9.87 -9.98 -0.11
CA MET A 1 -9.52 -9.40 1.21
C MET A 1 -8.74 -8.11 1.04
N LEU A 2 -9.03 -7.13 1.83
CA LEU A 2 -8.25 -5.89 1.89
C LEU A 2 -7.16 -6.01 2.95
N HIS A 3 -5.90 -5.79 2.56
CA HIS A 3 -4.77 -5.75 3.46
C HIS A 3 -4.36 -4.29 3.68
N ILE A 4 -4.26 -3.86 4.92
CA ILE A 4 -3.91 -2.48 5.28
C ILE A 4 -2.57 -2.50 6.01
N VAL A 5 -1.61 -1.73 5.49
CA VAL A 5 -0.27 -1.62 6.08
C VAL A 5 0.01 -0.16 6.38
N ASN A 6 0.53 0.12 7.58
CA ASN A 6 0.78 1.49 8.04
C ASN A 6 2.26 1.81 8.31
N LYS A 7 3.15 0.84 8.20
CA LYS A 7 4.58 1.06 8.49
C LYS A 7 5.43 0.96 7.25
N SER A 8 6.44 1.83 7.18
CA SER A 8 7.41 1.81 6.08
C SER A 8 8.16 0.48 6.03
N PRO A 9 8.40 -0.08 4.82
CA PRO A 9 9.20 -1.29 4.68
C PRO A 9 10.67 -1.07 5.07
N LEU A 10 11.12 0.18 5.15
CA LEU A 10 12.47 0.52 5.57
C LEU A 10 12.64 0.50 7.09
N ALA A 11 11.53 0.55 7.84
CA ALA A 11 11.53 0.60 9.29
C ALA A 11 10.91 -0.64 9.94
N SER A 12 10.17 -1.45 9.19
CA SER A 12 9.41 -2.59 9.73
C SER A 12 9.29 -3.69 8.67
N THR A 13 9.11 -4.92 9.12
CA THR A 13 8.89 -6.07 8.25
C THR A 13 7.40 -6.35 7.98
N SER A 14 6.50 -5.51 8.48
CA SER A 14 5.05 -5.75 8.35
C SER A 14 4.59 -5.90 6.90
N LEU A 15 5.04 -5.02 6.00
CA LEU A 15 4.66 -5.11 4.59
C LEU A 15 5.23 -6.38 3.94
N GLU A 16 6.49 -6.70 4.19
CA GLU A 16 7.10 -7.92 3.65
C GLU A 16 6.38 -9.16 4.16
N ASN A 17 6.03 -9.19 5.44
CA ASN A 17 5.27 -10.31 6.02
C ASN A 17 3.91 -10.44 5.34
N CYS A 18 3.23 -9.33 5.08
CA CYS A 18 1.97 -9.34 4.34
C CYS A 18 2.15 -9.97 2.95
N LEU A 19 3.16 -9.52 2.21
CA LEU A 19 3.41 -10.01 0.86
C LEU A 19 3.83 -11.49 0.83
N ASP A 20 4.49 -11.96 1.87
CA ASP A 20 4.92 -13.36 1.96
C ASP A 20 3.78 -14.29 2.35
N VAL A 21 2.89 -13.84 3.23
CA VAL A 21 1.82 -14.68 3.78
C VAL A 21 0.56 -14.63 2.92
N ALA A 22 0.17 -13.44 2.46
CA ALA A 22 -1.03 -13.27 1.66
C ALA A 22 -0.81 -13.68 0.21
N VAL A 23 -1.78 -14.39 -0.37
CA VAL A 23 -1.67 -14.90 -1.74
C VAL A 23 -1.99 -13.81 -2.75
N SER A 24 -3.06 -13.05 -2.49
CA SER A 24 -3.54 -12.00 -3.39
C SER A 24 -4.54 -11.10 -2.67
N GLY A 25 -5.09 -10.13 -3.37
CA GLY A 25 -6.12 -9.24 -2.85
C GLY A 25 -5.84 -7.79 -3.17
N GLU A 26 -6.43 -6.91 -2.37
CA GLU A 26 -6.20 -5.47 -2.45
C GLU A 26 -5.29 -5.06 -1.30
N LEU A 27 -4.28 -4.25 -1.61
CA LEU A 27 -3.30 -3.76 -0.63
C LEU A 27 -3.45 -2.24 -0.54
N LEU A 28 -3.71 -1.73 0.65
CA LEU A 28 -3.80 -0.30 0.91
C LEU A 28 -2.67 0.13 1.83
N LEU A 29 -1.86 1.06 1.35
CA LEU A 29 -0.73 1.63 2.07
C LEU A 29 -1.16 2.97 2.67
N ILE A 30 -1.06 3.09 3.98
CA ILE A 30 -1.39 4.32 4.71
C ILE A 30 -0.21 4.75 5.58
N GLU A 31 -0.26 5.96 6.08
CA GLU A 31 0.78 6.51 6.96
C GLU A 31 2.17 6.31 6.32
N ASP A 32 3.17 5.87 7.07
CA ASP A 32 4.53 5.70 6.53
C ASP A 32 4.67 4.57 5.51
N ALA A 33 3.69 3.67 5.41
CA ALA A 33 3.72 2.65 4.37
C ALA A 33 3.62 3.23 2.97
N VAL A 34 3.13 4.47 2.80
CA VAL A 34 3.05 5.12 1.49
C VAL A 34 4.43 5.28 0.84
N TYR A 35 5.51 5.33 1.62
CA TYR A 35 6.86 5.37 1.07
C TYR A 35 7.19 4.15 0.20
N ALA A 36 6.58 3.00 0.47
CA ALA A 36 6.79 1.81 -0.34
C ALA A 36 6.34 1.99 -1.79
N ALA A 37 5.38 2.88 -2.02
CA ALA A 37 4.82 3.14 -3.34
C ALA A 37 5.54 4.26 -4.09
N THR A 38 6.63 4.80 -3.55
CA THR A 38 7.39 5.87 -4.20
C THR A 38 8.49 5.31 -5.08
N ALA A 39 8.68 5.93 -6.24
CA ALA A 39 9.71 5.51 -7.19
C ALA A 39 11.12 5.80 -6.65
N GLY A 40 12.07 4.91 -6.92
CA GLY A 40 13.48 5.12 -6.63
C GLY A 40 13.97 4.60 -5.29
N ASN A 41 13.10 4.05 -4.44
CA ASN A 41 13.54 3.45 -3.18
C ASN A 41 13.93 1.98 -3.36
N ALA A 42 14.60 1.42 -2.35
CA ALA A 42 15.09 0.04 -2.41
C ALA A 42 13.97 -1.01 -2.47
N PHE A 43 12.76 -0.66 -2.05
CA PHE A 43 11.63 -1.57 -2.03
C PHE A 43 10.90 -1.65 -3.39
N GLU A 44 11.17 -0.74 -4.31
CA GLU A 44 10.42 -0.66 -5.58
C GLU A 44 10.37 -2.00 -6.35
N PRO A 45 11.48 -2.75 -6.51
CA PRO A 45 11.42 -4.04 -7.21
C PRO A 45 10.46 -5.03 -6.55
N ARG A 46 10.43 -5.06 -5.22
CA ARG A 46 9.55 -5.94 -4.46
C ARG A 46 8.09 -5.53 -4.62
N LEU A 47 7.82 -4.23 -4.64
CA LEU A 47 6.48 -3.71 -4.87
C LEU A 47 5.99 -4.08 -6.28
N ARG A 48 6.83 -3.92 -7.29
CA ARG A 48 6.46 -4.25 -8.66
C ARG A 48 6.13 -5.73 -8.83
N GLU A 49 6.87 -6.61 -8.17
CA GLU A 49 6.57 -8.03 -8.14
C GLU A 49 5.19 -8.28 -7.50
N ALA A 50 4.93 -7.61 -6.37
CA ALA A 50 3.66 -7.76 -5.66
C ALA A 50 2.47 -7.31 -6.50
N MET A 51 2.65 -6.33 -7.38
CA MET A 51 1.59 -5.82 -8.26
C MET A 51 1.09 -6.86 -9.25
N GLY A 52 1.79 -7.96 -9.43
CA GLY A 52 1.30 -9.12 -10.21
C GLY A 52 0.24 -9.94 -9.47
N ARG A 53 0.14 -9.78 -8.15
CA ARG A 53 -0.78 -10.55 -7.29
C ARG A 53 -1.79 -9.67 -6.56
N PHE A 54 -1.44 -8.40 -6.34
CA PHE A 54 -2.24 -7.46 -5.57
C PHE A 54 -2.61 -6.25 -6.42
N SER A 55 -3.80 -5.71 -6.20
CA SER A 55 -4.14 -4.36 -6.62
C SER A 55 -3.67 -3.41 -5.51
N VAL A 56 -2.73 -2.53 -5.82
CA VAL A 56 -2.08 -1.69 -4.82
C VAL A 56 -2.67 -0.29 -4.84
N PHE A 57 -3.06 0.17 -3.67
CA PHE A 57 -3.63 1.50 -3.43
C PHE A 57 -2.79 2.24 -2.39
N VAL A 58 -2.80 3.54 -2.46
CA VAL A 58 -2.13 4.41 -1.49
C VAL A 58 -3.07 5.51 -1.06
N LEU A 59 -3.05 5.85 0.24
CA LEU A 59 -3.89 6.94 0.75
C LEU A 59 -3.25 8.28 0.36
N GLN A 60 -3.89 9.01 -0.53
CA GLN A 60 -3.38 10.27 -1.10
C GLN A 60 -3.04 11.32 -0.04
N PRO A 61 -3.89 11.58 0.98
CA PRO A 61 -3.54 12.56 2.00
C PRO A 61 -2.24 12.23 2.74
N ASP A 62 -1.97 10.95 2.98
CA ASP A 62 -0.73 10.54 3.66
C ASP A 62 0.49 10.70 2.75
N LEU A 63 0.31 10.43 1.46
CA LEU A 63 1.36 10.63 0.46
C LEU A 63 1.71 12.12 0.34
N ASP A 64 0.68 12.97 0.27
CA ASP A 64 0.84 14.42 0.16
C ASP A 64 1.49 15.01 1.41
N ALA A 65 1.11 14.53 2.59
CA ALA A 65 1.68 14.99 3.86
C ALA A 65 3.19 14.75 3.93
N ARG A 66 3.70 13.78 3.15
CA ARG A 66 5.11 13.43 3.09
C ARG A 66 5.82 14.02 1.87
N GLY A 67 5.12 14.86 1.07
CA GLY A 67 5.69 15.51 -0.09
C GLY A 67 6.01 14.57 -1.25
N MET A 68 5.35 13.43 -1.33
CA MET A 68 5.67 12.37 -2.29
C MET A 68 4.61 12.18 -3.39
N GLY A 69 3.67 13.13 -3.51
CA GLY A 69 2.56 13.00 -4.46
C GLY A 69 2.96 12.86 -5.91
N ASP A 70 4.12 13.38 -6.30
CA ASP A 70 4.64 13.33 -7.67
C ASP A 70 5.60 12.16 -7.92
N LYS A 71 5.82 11.30 -6.93
CA LYS A 71 6.81 10.20 -7.00
C LYS A 71 6.18 8.81 -6.97
N LEU A 72 4.88 8.73 -7.25
CA LEU A 72 4.16 7.47 -7.16
C LEU A 72 4.60 6.49 -8.26
N VAL A 73 4.83 5.25 -7.89
CA VAL A 73 5.12 4.16 -8.84
C VAL A 73 3.92 3.95 -9.76
N ALA A 74 4.18 3.84 -11.06
CA ALA A 74 3.12 3.59 -12.05
C ALA A 74 2.39 2.28 -11.74
N GLY A 75 1.06 2.32 -11.82
CA GLY A 75 0.21 1.17 -11.52
C GLY A 75 -0.37 1.17 -10.10
N VAL A 76 0.18 1.98 -9.20
CA VAL A 76 -0.40 2.19 -7.87
C VAL A 76 -1.52 3.24 -7.99
N THR A 77 -2.68 2.96 -7.39
CA THR A 77 -3.83 3.86 -7.47
C THR A 77 -3.94 4.68 -6.18
N PRO A 78 -3.84 6.01 -6.27
CA PRO A 78 -4.08 6.86 -5.10
C PRO A 78 -5.58 6.93 -4.81
N VAL A 79 -5.93 6.92 -3.52
CA VAL A 79 -7.31 7.07 -3.07
C VAL A 79 -7.38 8.10 -1.95
N ASP A 80 -8.52 8.77 -1.83
CA ASP A 80 -8.82 9.64 -0.71
C ASP A 80 -9.48 8.84 0.42
N TYR A 81 -9.93 9.53 1.48
CA TYR A 81 -10.61 8.83 2.58
C TYR A 81 -11.92 8.17 2.14
N GLY A 82 -12.62 8.77 1.18
CA GLY A 82 -13.82 8.16 0.61
C GLY A 82 -13.48 6.86 -0.12
N GLY A 83 -12.41 6.87 -0.89
CA GLY A 83 -11.91 5.65 -1.55
C GLY A 83 -11.47 4.58 -0.56
N PHE A 84 -10.87 4.97 0.55
CA PHE A 84 -10.54 4.05 1.65
C PHE A 84 -11.80 3.37 2.17
N VAL A 85 -12.84 4.16 2.46
CA VAL A 85 -14.11 3.63 2.96
C VAL A 85 -14.73 2.67 1.93
N ASP A 86 -14.69 3.03 0.65
CA ASP A 86 -15.21 2.19 -0.42
C ASP A 86 -14.48 0.84 -0.48
N LEU A 87 -13.16 0.84 -0.36
CA LEU A 87 -12.38 -0.40 -0.32
C LEU A 87 -12.78 -1.28 0.87
N ALA A 88 -12.97 -0.67 2.04
CA ALA A 88 -13.36 -1.40 3.24
C ALA A 88 -14.77 -1.99 3.11
N VAL A 89 -15.69 -1.25 2.48
CA VAL A 89 -17.09 -1.69 2.31
C VAL A 89 -17.19 -2.80 1.27
N THR A 90 -16.44 -2.70 0.16
CA THR A 90 -16.55 -3.69 -0.93
C THR A 90 -15.82 -5.00 -0.63
N ASN A 91 -14.91 -5.00 0.34
CA ASN A 91 -14.23 -6.22 0.77
C ASN A 91 -14.94 -6.83 1.97
N ASN A 92 -15.20 -8.15 1.91
CA ASN A 92 -15.86 -8.85 3.00
C ASN A 92 -14.99 -8.99 4.25
N SER A 93 -13.69 -8.81 4.10
CA SER A 93 -12.76 -8.93 5.22
C SER A 93 -11.57 -7.99 5.04
N CYS A 94 -11.05 -7.52 6.16
CA CYS A 94 -9.88 -6.66 6.22
C CYS A 94 -8.85 -7.24 7.19
N GLN A 95 -7.58 -7.14 6.83
CA GLN A 95 -6.46 -7.57 7.66
C GLN A 95 -5.51 -6.38 7.81
N SER A 96 -5.28 -5.96 9.04
CA SER A 96 -4.29 -4.91 9.34
C SER A 96 -2.94 -5.54 9.68
N TRP A 97 -1.89 -5.00 9.11
CA TRP A 97 -0.50 -5.43 9.32
C TRP A 97 0.24 -4.28 9.98
N LEU A 98 0.21 -4.24 11.29
CA LEU A 98 0.77 -3.13 12.08
C LEU A 98 2.18 -3.41 12.59
#